data_7e668355a2458668abd916bb65015763
#
_entry.id   7e668355a2458668abd916bb65015763
#
_cell.length_a   1.000
_cell.length_b   1.000
_cell.length_c   1.000
_cell.angle_alpha   90.00
_cell.angle_beta   90.00
_cell.angle_gamma   90.00
#
_symmetry.space_group_name_H-M   'P 1'
#
loop_
_entity.id
_entity.type
_entity.pdbx_description
1 polymer ?
#
loop_
_entity_poly.entity_id
_entity_poly.type
_entity_poly.pdbx_seq_one_letter_code
_entity_poly.pdbx_strand_id
1 'polypeptide(L)'
;MEQSILDLLRAGGFILYVRHGEAIVGEDQPYFNFQYCYTQRNLSDYGRREAVYYGQMLRYWQIPINSPIIASPLCRTIETAQLAFPTMYIQIDPFWFEINKLGGDISAREQQQILKNVQSQLEKTPPFGTNQVIIAHSFPNGIGLGKIPNMGTVIVKPKGEGNGYEIVKQLPLTDLATLGNSLYK
;
A
#
# COMPACT_ATOMS: atom_id res chain seq x y z
N MET A 1 4.98 -25.78 14.25
CA MET A 1 3.92 -25.69 13.22
C MET A 1 4.20 -24.44 12.39
N GLU A 2 4.33 -24.58 11.08
CA GLU A 2 4.44 -23.41 10.19
C GLU A 2 3.08 -22.70 10.18
N GLN A 3 3.10 -21.40 10.52
CA GLN A 3 1.90 -20.57 10.45
C GLN A 3 1.63 -20.15 9.00
N SER A 4 0.37 -20.18 8.57
CA SER A 4 0.01 -19.63 7.27
C SER A 4 0.06 -18.09 7.32
N ILE A 5 0.33 -17.45 6.18
CA ILE A 5 0.25 -15.99 6.07
C ILE A 5 -1.17 -15.50 6.42
N LEU A 6 -2.18 -16.26 6.06
CA LEU A 6 -3.57 -15.95 6.41
C LEU A 6 -3.81 -15.90 7.92
N ASP A 7 -3.30 -16.90 8.67
CA ASP A 7 -3.46 -16.93 10.12
C ASP A 7 -2.75 -15.74 10.79
N LEU A 8 -1.56 -15.38 10.29
CA LEU A 8 -0.85 -14.20 10.76
C LEU A 8 -1.67 -12.91 10.51
N LEU A 9 -2.20 -12.73 9.32
CA LEU A 9 -3.00 -11.55 8.98
C LEU A 9 -4.31 -11.49 9.76
N ARG A 10 -4.93 -12.62 10.06
CA ARG A 10 -6.11 -12.71 10.94
C ARG A 10 -5.80 -12.32 12.38
N ALA A 11 -4.61 -12.66 12.86
CA ALA A 11 -4.17 -12.23 14.19
C ALA A 11 -3.88 -10.72 14.27
N GLY A 12 -3.60 -10.07 13.14
CA GLY A 12 -3.30 -8.64 13.06
C GLY A 12 -1.86 -8.29 13.44
N GLY A 13 -1.56 -6.99 13.47
CA GLY A 13 -0.25 -6.46 13.82
C GLY A 13 0.65 -6.16 12.62
N PHE A 14 0.12 -6.21 11.39
CA PHE A 14 0.85 -5.95 10.16
C PHE A 14 0.41 -4.65 9.49
N ILE A 15 1.31 -4.09 8.69
CA ILE A 15 0.98 -3.05 7.71
C ILE A 15 0.90 -3.72 6.34
N LEU A 16 -0.20 -3.50 5.65
CA LEU A 16 -0.41 -3.90 4.26
C LEU A 16 -0.15 -2.66 3.39
N TYR A 17 1.08 -2.54 2.88
CA TYR A 17 1.43 -1.48 1.95
C TYR A 17 1.06 -1.91 0.53
N VAL A 18 0.14 -1.19 -0.11
CA VAL A 18 -0.50 -1.57 -1.37
C VAL A 18 -0.24 -0.51 -2.43
N ARG A 19 0.24 -0.92 -3.60
CA ARG A 19 0.24 -0.04 -4.76
C ARG A 19 -1.19 0.12 -5.29
N HIS A 20 -1.56 1.33 -5.73
CA HIS A 20 -2.84 1.59 -6.38
C HIS A 20 -3.10 0.66 -7.58
N GLY A 21 -4.36 0.53 -8.00
CA GLY A 21 -4.77 -0.24 -9.18
C GLY A 21 -4.16 0.28 -10.48
N GLU A 22 -4.34 -0.48 -11.56
CA GLU A 22 -3.84 -0.08 -12.87
C GLU A 22 -4.34 1.33 -13.24
N ALA A 23 -3.42 2.19 -13.68
CA ALA A 23 -3.74 3.51 -14.21
C ALA A 23 -3.69 3.52 -15.74
N ILE A 24 -4.46 4.42 -16.36
CA ILE A 24 -4.44 4.65 -17.81
C ILE A 24 -3.00 4.92 -18.28
N VAL A 25 -2.72 4.62 -19.55
CA VAL A 25 -1.43 4.93 -20.17
C VAL A 25 -1.23 6.45 -20.22
N GLY A 26 0.00 6.90 -19.94
CA GLY A 26 0.37 8.32 -19.92
C GLY A 26 1.00 8.74 -18.60
N GLU A 27 1.04 10.03 -18.38
CA GLU A 27 1.65 10.66 -17.20
C GLU A 27 0.70 11.68 -16.58
N ASP A 28 0.95 12.05 -15.33
CA ASP A 28 0.32 13.20 -14.72
C ASP A 28 0.74 14.46 -15.51
N GLN A 29 -0.16 15.43 -15.66
CA GLN A 29 0.18 16.68 -16.35
C GLN A 29 1.32 17.41 -15.59
N PRO A 30 2.20 18.16 -16.28
CA PRO A 30 3.31 18.86 -15.62
C PRO A 30 2.88 19.80 -14.50
N TYR A 31 1.67 20.34 -14.59
CA TYR A 31 1.05 21.23 -13.61
C TYR A 31 -0.19 20.60 -12.99
N PHE A 32 -0.13 19.29 -12.64
CA PHE A 32 -1.27 18.64 -12.03
C PHE A 32 -1.58 19.22 -10.64
N ASN A 33 -2.85 19.11 -10.26
CA ASN A 33 -3.35 19.55 -8.97
C ASN A 33 -4.04 18.39 -8.25
N PHE A 34 -3.76 18.18 -6.97
CA PHE A 34 -4.39 17.13 -6.18
C PHE A 34 -5.91 17.26 -6.09
N GLN A 35 -6.46 18.47 -6.20
CA GLN A 35 -7.90 18.70 -6.17
C GLN A 35 -8.61 18.38 -7.48
N TYR A 36 -7.88 18.34 -8.60
CA TYR A 36 -8.44 18.17 -9.93
C TYR A 36 -7.95 16.89 -10.60
N CYS A 37 -8.74 15.81 -10.46
CA CYS A 37 -8.38 14.49 -10.98
C CYS A 37 -8.16 14.48 -12.50
N TYR A 38 -8.81 15.37 -13.27
CA TYR A 38 -8.61 15.47 -14.72
C TYR A 38 -7.20 15.91 -15.12
N THR A 39 -6.41 16.47 -14.18
CA THR A 39 -5.00 16.81 -14.40
C THR A 39 -4.05 15.67 -14.10
N GLN A 40 -4.56 14.56 -13.63
CA GLN A 40 -3.80 13.41 -13.15
C GLN A 40 -4.03 12.19 -14.04
N ARG A 41 -3.07 11.28 -14.03
CA ARG A 41 -3.25 9.93 -14.56
C ARG A 41 -4.11 9.12 -13.61
N ASN A 42 -5.34 8.81 -14.01
CA ASN A 42 -6.34 8.13 -13.18
C ASN A 42 -6.35 6.62 -13.40
N LEU A 43 -7.12 5.89 -12.57
CA LEU A 43 -7.30 4.45 -12.75
C LEU A 43 -7.94 4.14 -14.11
N SER A 44 -7.51 3.03 -14.71
CA SER A 44 -8.25 2.39 -15.80
C SER A 44 -9.49 1.68 -15.25
N ASP A 45 -10.42 1.28 -16.13
CA ASP A 45 -11.55 0.46 -15.71
C ASP A 45 -11.12 -0.91 -15.18
N TYR A 46 -9.99 -1.42 -15.67
CA TYR A 46 -9.39 -2.62 -15.13
C TYR A 46 -8.86 -2.38 -13.70
N GLY A 47 -8.15 -1.28 -13.48
CA GLY A 47 -7.64 -0.92 -12.14
C GLY A 47 -8.75 -0.71 -11.11
N ARG A 48 -9.92 -0.17 -11.53
CA ARG A 48 -11.09 -0.09 -10.65
C ARG A 48 -11.60 -1.47 -10.23
N ARG A 49 -11.66 -2.43 -11.17
CA ARG A 49 -12.03 -3.82 -10.87
C ARG A 49 -11.01 -4.50 -9.96
N GLU A 50 -9.71 -4.26 -10.17
CA GLU A 50 -8.65 -4.75 -9.28
C GLU A 50 -8.85 -4.26 -7.84
N ALA A 51 -9.16 -2.97 -7.65
CA ALA A 51 -9.38 -2.38 -6.34
C ALA A 51 -10.60 -3.00 -5.63
N VAL A 52 -11.72 -3.17 -6.33
CA VAL A 52 -12.92 -3.83 -5.80
C VAL A 52 -12.61 -5.27 -5.40
N TYR A 53 -11.94 -6.02 -6.27
CA TYR A 53 -11.55 -7.41 -6.02
C TYR A 53 -10.65 -7.53 -4.79
N TYR A 54 -9.66 -6.64 -4.65
CA TYR A 54 -8.77 -6.60 -3.49
C TYR A 54 -9.55 -6.52 -2.17
N GLY A 55 -10.45 -5.56 -2.06
CA GLY A 55 -11.26 -5.38 -0.86
C GLY A 55 -12.20 -6.56 -0.60
N GLN A 56 -12.78 -7.15 -1.66
CA GLN A 56 -13.61 -8.35 -1.56
C GLN A 56 -12.81 -9.53 -0.99
N MET A 57 -11.58 -9.73 -1.46
CA MET A 57 -10.72 -10.83 -0.99
C MET A 57 -10.32 -10.67 0.46
N LEU A 58 -9.97 -9.44 0.93
CA LEU A 58 -9.67 -9.23 2.33
C LEU A 58 -10.88 -9.54 3.23
N ARG A 59 -12.08 -9.16 2.82
CA ARG A 59 -13.32 -9.49 3.54
C ARG A 59 -13.64 -10.98 3.49
N TYR A 60 -13.48 -11.63 2.34
CA TYR A 60 -13.67 -13.08 2.19
C TYR A 60 -12.77 -13.87 3.16
N TRP A 61 -11.51 -13.47 3.27
CA TRP A 61 -10.54 -14.07 4.18
C TRP A 61 -10.71 -13.60 5.63
N GLN A 62 -11.65 -12.71 5.93
CA GLN A 62 -11.89 -12.17 7.27
C GLN A 62 -10.63 -11.55 7.91
N ILE A 63 -9.84 -10.82 7.10
CA ILE A 63 -8.65 -10.12 7.57
C ILE A 63 -9.10 -8.82 8.25
N PRO A 64 -8.81 -8.63 9.55
CA PRO A 64 -9.23 -7.42 10.28
C PRO A 64 -8.39 -6.22 9.84
N ILE A 65 -9.07 -5.16 9.40
CA ILE A 65 -8.44 -3.92 8.92
C ILE A 65 -8.79 -2.77 9.86
N ASN A 66 -7.77 -2.00 10.26
CA ASN A 66 -7.92 -0.79 11.06
C ASN A 66 -8.47 0.37 10.22
N SER A 67 -9.27 1.22 10.86
CA SER A 67 -9.68 2.52 10.31
C SER A 67 -8.85 3.64 10.97
N PRO A 68 -8.40 4.65 10.22
CA PRO A 68 -8.63 4.89 8.79
C PRO A 68 -7.75 4.04 7.85
N ILE A 69 -8.16 3.94 6.58
CA ILE A 69 -7.28 3.55 5.49
C ILE A 69 -6.41 4.76 5.14
N ILE A 70 -5.11 4.59 5.06
CA ILE A 70 -4.20 5.66 4.66
C ILE A 70 -4.03 5.66 3.14
N ALA A 71 -4.09 6.82 2.51
CA ALA A 71 -3.90 6.95 1.07
C ALA A 71 -2.99 8.14 0.72
N SER A 72 -2.17 7.99 -0.30
CA SER A 72 -1.47 9.09 -0.97
C SER A 72 -2.49 10.07 -1.57
N PRO A 73 -2.15 11.36 -1.75
CA PRO A 73 -3.11 12.38 -2.19
C PRO A 73 -3.49 12.32 -3.68
N LEU A 74 -2.91 11.42 -4.47
CA LEU A 74 -3.29 11.28 -5.87
C LEU A 74 -4.66 10.61 -6.03
N CYS A 75 -5.46 11.05 -6.99
CA CYS A 75 -6.81 10.55 -7.21
C CYS A 75 -6.83 9.03 -7.41
N ARG A 76 -5.85 8.44 -8.10
CA ARG A 76 -5.76 6.98 -8.30
C ARG A 76 -5.58 6.19 -7.01
N THR A 77 -4.89 6.74 -6.02
CA THR A 77 -4.73 6.08 -4.72
C THR A 77 -5.98 6.23 -3.86
N ILE A 78 -6.59 7.42 -3.86
CA ILE A 78 -7.83 7.69 -3.14
C ILE A 78 -8.97 6.82 -3.70
N GLU A 79 -9.13 6.79 -5.02
CA GLU A 79 -10.16 5.98 -5.69
C GLU A 79 -9.95 4.48 -5.43
N THR A 80 -8.69 3.99 -5.46
CA THR A 80 -8.36 2.61 -5.08
C THR A 80 -8.83 2.32 -3.64
N ALA A 81 -8.55 3.22 -2.70
CA ALA A 81 -8.96 3.06 -1.31
C ALA A 81 -10.50 3.03 -1.15
N GLN A 82 -11.19 3.94 -1.80
CA GLN A 82 -12.65 4.04 -1.77
C GLN A 82 -13.33 2.79 -2.34
N LEU A 83 -12.82 2.26 -3.45
CA LEU A 83 -13.35 1.07 -4.10
C LEU A 83 -13.07 -0.21 -3.30
N ALA A 84 -11.90 -0.33 -2.73
CA ALA A 84 -11.53 -1.49 -1.91
C ALA A 84 -12.24 -1.48 -0.54
N PHE A 85 -12.41 -0.31 0.06
CA PHE A 85 -12.94 -0.12 1.42
C PHE A 85 -14.09 0.90 1.48
N PRO A 86 -15.23 0.63 0.82
CA PRO A 86 -16.27 1.63 0.59
C PRO A 86 -16.97 2.13 1.87
N THR A 87 -16.84 1.42 2.98
CA THR A 87 -17.46 1.79 4.28
C THR A 87 -16.47 2.35 5.29
N MET A 88 -15.19 2.46 4.93
CA MET A 88 -14.13 2.92 5.83
C MET A 88 -13.76 4.37 5.55
N TYR A 89 -13.32 5.06 6.60
CA TYR A 89 -12.76 6.40 6.45
C TYR A 89 -11.40 6.33 5.77
N ILE A 90 -11.18 7.19 4.78
CA ILE A 90 -9.92 7.31 4.05
C ILE A 90 -9.21 8.58 4.56
N GLN A 91 -8.06 8.41 5.15
CA GLN A 91 -7.18 9.51 5.56
C GLN A 91 -6.12 9.74 4.50
N ILE A 92 -6.10 10.95 3.95
CA ILE A 92 -5.06 11.34 3.00
C ILE A 92 -3.82 11.75 3.76
N ASP A 93 -2.69 11.13 3.43
CA ASP A 93 -1.39 11.50 3.96
C ASP A 93 -0.46 11.93 2.82
N PRO A 94 -0.17 13.24 2.71
CA PRO A 94 0.67 13.81 1.65
C PRO A 94 2.08 13.21 1.61
N PHE A 95 2.58 12.69 2.72
CA PHE A 95 3.90 12.07 2.77
C PHE A 95 4.05 10.95 1.72
N TRP A 96 3.03 10.14 1.50
CA TRP A 96 3.13 9.02 0.57
C TRP A 96 3.25 9.41 -0.91
N PHE A 97 3.03 10.68 -1.24
CA PHE A 97 3.37 11.21 -2.56
C PHE A 97 4.88 11.32 -2.79
N GLU A 98 5.67 11.53 -1.72
CA GLU A 98 7.12 11.68 -1.78
C GLU A 98 7.83 10.46 -2.40
N ILE A 99 7.20 9.27 -2.32
CA ILE A 99 7.72 8.03 -2.93
C ILE A 99 7.96 8.20 -4.44
N ASN A 100 7.14 8.99 -5.12
CA ASN A 100 7.31 9.25 -6.57
C ASN A 100 8.60 9.99 -6.90
N LYS A 101 9.18 10.73 -5.96
CA LYS A 101 10.44 11.44 -6.16
C LYS A 101 11.64 10.50 -6.19
N LEU A 102 11.54 9.32 -5.58
CA LEU A 102 12.65 8.34 -5.50
C LEU A 102 13.09 7.81 -6.87
N GLY A 103 12.23 7.87 -7.88
CA GLY A 103 12.54 7.49 -9.26
C GLY A 103 13.10 8.63 -10.11
N GLY A 104 13.18 9.84 -9.57
CA GLY A 104 13.62 11.05 -10.25
C GLY A 104 15.05 11.47 -9.90
N ASP A 105 15.43 12.64 -10.38
CA ASP A 105 16.72 13.26 -10.10
C ASP A 105 16.65 14.05 -8.78
N ILE A 106 16.95 13.36 -7.68
CA ILE A 106 17.02 13.93 -6.32
C ILE A 106 18.40 13.69 -5.71
N SER A 107 18.78 14.52 -4.74
CA SER A 107 20.04 14.35 -4.02
C SER A 107 20.01 13.08 -3.13
N ALA A 108 21.18 12.50 -2.88
CA ALA A 108 21.33 11.37 -1.96
C ALA A 108 20.79 11.72 -0.55
N ARG A 109 20.93 12.96 -0.11
CA ARG A 109 20.39 13.43 1.17
C ARG A 109 18.87 13.43 1.18
N GLU A 110 18.23 13.89 0.12
CA GLU A 110 16.76 13.88 -0.02
C GLU A 110 16.23 12.45 -0.07
N GLN A 111 16.87 11.58 -0.86
CA GLN A 111 16.54 10.15 -0.91
C GLN A 111 16.61 9.51 0.47
N GLN A 112 17.68 9.72 1.23
CA GLN A 112 17.85 9.20 2.58
C GLN A 112 16.77 9.73 3.52
N GLN A 113 16.40 11.00 3.40
CA GLN A 113 15.35 11.60 4.25
C GLN A 113 13.99 10.97 3.97
N ILE A 114 13.63 10.77 2.70
CA ILE A 114 12.38 10.08 2.32
C ILE A 114 12.38 8.66 2.88
N LEU A 115 13.46 7.89 2.70
CA LEU A 115 13.54 6.51 3.19
C LEU A 115 13.51 6.41 4.71
N LYS A 116 14.12 7.37 5.42
CA LYS A 116 14.03 7.46 6.88
C LYS A 116 12.59 7.72 7.34
N ASN A 117 11.86 8.58 6.63
CA ASN A 117 10.46 8.84 6.93
C ASN A 117 9.58 7.62 6.61
N VAL A 118 9.85 6.89 5.51
CA VAL A 118 9.20 5.61 5.21
C VAL A 118 9.38 4.63 6.37
N GLN A 119 10.61 4.47 6.84
CA GLN A 119 10.90 3.59 7.98
C GLN A 119 10.09 4.01 9.20
N SER A 120 10.09 5.31 9.55
CA SER A 120 9.34 5.86 10.68
C SER A 120 7.83 5.59 10.59
N GLN A 121 7.26 5.50 9.39
CA GLN A 121 5.85 5.14 9.21
C GLN A 121 5.62 3.63 9.33
N LEU A 122 6.52 2.82 8.75
CA LEU A 122 6.35 1.37 8.67
C LEU A 122 6.75 0.63 9.96
N GLU A 123 7.39 1.29 10.91
CA GLU A 123 7.71 0.71 12.22
C GLU A 123 6.59 0.88 13.26
N LYS A 124 5.53 1.66 12.94
CA LYS A 124 4.40 1.90 13.84
C LYS A 124 3.49 0.69 13.90
N THR A 125 3.32 0.12 15.08
CA THR A 125 2.44 -1.03 15.27
C THR A 125 0.97 -0.62 15.17
N PRO A 126 0.14 -1.29 14.34
CA PRO A 126 -1.30 -1.07 14.33
C PRO A 126 -1.97 -1.43 15.67
N PRO A 127 -3.20 -0.96 15.93
CA PRO A 127 -3.96 -1.39 17.09
C PRO A 127 -4.08 -2.92 17.16
N PHE A 128 -4.04 -3.45 18.37
CA PHE A 128 -4.07 -4.89 18.63
C PHE A 128 -5.23 -5.58 17.87
N GLY A 129 -4.93 -6.72 17.26
CA GLY A 129 -5.89 -7.52 16.51
C GLY A 129 -6.30 -6.96 15.15
N THR A 130 -5.65 -5.91 14.66
CA THR A 130 -5.95 -5.31 13.36
C THR A 130 -4.69 -5.13 12.51
N ASN A 131 -4.88 -4.92 11.19
CA ASN A 131 -3.83 -4.54 10.25
C ASN A 131 -4.09 -3.14 9.70
N GLN A 132 -3.05 -2.37 9.47
CA GLN A 132 -3.13 -1.05 8.83
C GLN A 132 -2.93 -1.18 7.33
N VAL A 133 -3.85 -0.63 6.54
CA VAL A 133 -3.68 -0.53 5.08
C VAL A 133 -3.15 0.86 4.71
N ILE A 134 -2.12 0.90 3.86
CA ILE A 134 -1.58 2.11 3.24
C ILE A 134 -1.62 1.89 1.73
N ILE A 135 -2.34 2.76 1.01
CA ILE A 135 -2.44 2.70 -0.46
C ILE A 135 -1.63 3.84 -1.06
N ALA A 136 -0.58 3.49 -1.77
CA ALA A 136 0.36 4.46 -2.31
C ALA A 136 1.00 3.97 -3.62
N HIS A 137 2.31 4.07 -3.76
CA HIS A 137 3.04 3.92 -5.02
C HIS A 137 4.11 2.84 -4.93
N SER A 138 4.54 2.31 -6.10
CA SER A 138 5.71 1.44 -6.19
C SER A 138 6.98 2.21 -5.89
N PHE A 139 7.94 1.56 -5.28
CA PHE A 139 9.31 2.06 -5.14
C PHE A 139 10.14 1.73 -6.38
N PRO A 140 11.26 2.42 -6.62
CA PRO A 140 12.24 1.97 -7.59
C PRO A 140 12.82 0.61 -7.21
N ASN A 141 13.31 -0.13 -8.19
CA ASN A 141 13.93 -1.42 -7.96
C ASN A 141 15.11 -1.30 -6.99
N GLY A 142 15.15 -2.13 -5.95
CA GLY A 142 16.21 -2.16 -4.94
C GLY A 142 16.19 -1.00 -3.93
N ILE A 143 15.16 -0.15 -3.94
CA ILE A 143 15.02 0.99 -3.01
C ILE A 143 13.74 0.83 -2.20
N GLY A 144 13.82 1.07 -0.89
CA GLY A 144 12.67 0.97 0.01
C GLY A 144 11.99 -0.41 -0.04
N LEU A 145 10.69 -0.43 -0.31
CA LEU A 145 9.93 -1.69 -0.47
C LEU A 145 10.09 -2.34 -1.85
N GLY A 146 10.87 -1.74 -2.74
CA GLY A 146 11.10 -2.24 -4.08
C GLY A 146 9.93 -2.07 -5.05
N LYS A 147 10.06 -2.68 -6.22
CA LYS A 147 9.04 -2.62 -7.26
C LYS A 147 7.81 -3.44 -6.87
N ILE A 148 6.63 -2.82 -6.92
CA ILE A 148 5.35 -3.41 -6.54
C ILE A 148 4.42 -3.40 -7.78
N PRO A 149 3.84 -4.54 -8.20
CA PRO A 149 2.86 -4.57 -9.29
C PRO A 149 1.56 -3.88 -8.88
N ASN A 150 0.68 -3.58 -9.84
CA ASN A 150 -0.64 -2.99 -9.59
C ASN A 150 -1.40 -3.84 -8.55
N MET A 151 -1.97 -3.21 -7.54
CA MET A 151 -2.61 -3.86 -6.39
C MET A 151 -1.76 -4.90 -5.66
N GLY A 152 -0.45 -4.94 -5.95
CA GLY A 152 0.49 -5.76 -5.17
C GLY A 152 0.59 -5.24 -3.73
N THR A 153 0.72 -6.15 -2.79
CA THR A 153 0.80 -5.88 -1.36
C THR A 153 2.16 -6.29 -0.82
N VAL A 154 2.82 -5.40 -0.10
CA VAL A 154 3.96 -5.75 0.76
C VAL A 154 3.45 -5.88 2.19
N ILE A 155 3.55 -7.09 2.74
CA ILE A 155 3.20 -7.35 4.14
C ILE A 155 4.41 -6.98 4.98
N VAL A 156 4.23 -5.98 5.83
CA VAL A 156 5.27 -5.44 6.70
C VAL A 156 4.92 -5.76 8.15
N LYS A 157 5.89 -6.25 8.90
CA LYS A 157 5.80 -6.45 10.35
C LYS A 157 6.54 -5.32 11.06
N PRO A 158 5.82 -4.36 11.66
CA PRO A 158 6.43 -3.33 12.49
C PRO A 158 7.13 -3.94 13.71
N LYS A 159 8.23 -3.32 14.13
CA LYS A 159 8.96 -3.71 15.35
C LYS A 159 8.82 -2.68 16.47
N GLY A 160 7.95 -1.67 16.27
CA GLY A 160 7.78 -0.54 17.16
C GLY A 160 8.68 0.64 16.80
N GLU A 161 8.31 1.82 17.26
CA GLU A 161 9.02 3.08 16.96
C GLU A 161 10.50 2.99 17.33
N GLY A 162 11.38 3.38 16.41
CA GLY A 162 12.83 3.32 16.54
C GLY A 162 13.45 1.94 16.33
N ASN A 163 12.66 0.88 16.13
CA ASN A 163 13.14 -0.50 15.97
C ASN A 163 13.03 -1.04 14.53
N GLY A 164 12.52 -0.22 13.61
CA GLY A 164 12.35 -0.59 12.21
C GLY A 164 11.22 -1.57 11.97
N TYR A 165 11.31 -2.27 10.86
CA TYR A 165 10.30 -3.21 10.39
C TYR A 165 10.94 -4.40 9.66
N GLU A 166 10.14 -5.40 9.36
CA GLU A 166 10.51 -6.56 8.57
C GLU A 166 9.54 -6.72 7.40
N ILE A 167 10.06 -7.00 6.20
CA ILE A 167 9.23 -7.42 5.05
C ILE A 167 8.96 -8.90 5.19
N VAL A 168 7.71 -9.25 5.44
CA VAL A 168 7.28 -10.65 5.59
C VAL A 168 7.10 -11.31 4.24
N LYS A 169 6.40 -10.63 3.33
CA LYS A 169 6.11 -11.15 2.00
C LYS A 169 5.66 -10.05 1.05
N GLN A 170 5.95 -10.23 -0.23
CA GLN A 170 5.29 -9.50 -1.31
C GLN A 170 4.25 -10.42 -1.97
N LEU A 171 3.03 -9.92 -2.10
CA LEU A 171 1.89 -10.64 -2.69
C LEU A 171 1.39 -9.91 -3.92
N PRO A 172 1.52 -10.46 -5.12
CA PRO A 172 0.76 -10.01 -6.27
C PRO A 172 -0.75 -10.17 -6.01
N LEU A 173 -1.59 -9.37 -6.69
CA LEU A 173 -3.04 -9.45 -6.54
C LEU A 173 -3.60 -10.87 -6.78
N THR A 174 -3.02 -11.60 -7.74
CA THR A 174 -3.38 -12.98 -8.09
C THR A 174 -3.24 -13.96 -6.94
N ASP A 175 -2.30 -13.71 -6.01
CA ASP A 175 -2.02 -14.62 -4.91
C ASP A 175 -3.03 -14.51 -3.76
N LEU A 176 -3.88 -13.47 -3.76
CA LEU A 176 -4.92 -13.31 -2.75
C LEU A 176 -5.95 -14.45 -2.80
N ALA A 177 -6.22 -15.00 -3.98
CA ALA A 177 -7.17 -16.11 -4.12
C ALA A 177 -6.71 -17.38 -3.37
N THR A 178 -5.41 -17.58 -3.24
CA THR A 178 -4.78 -18.76 -2.63
C THR A 178 -4.04 -18.45 -1.33
N LEU A 179 -4.39 -17.33 -0.69
CA LEU A 179 -3.69 -16.84 0.50
C LEU A 179 -3.63 -17.86 1.64
N GLY A 180 -4.67 -18.68 1.79
CA GLY A 180 -4.72 -19.76 2.80
C GLY A 180 -3.66 -20.86 2.61
N ASN A 181 -3.11 -21.00 1.40
CA ASN A 181 -2.07 -21.99 1.07
C ASN A 181 -0.65 -21.41 1.20
N SER A 182 -0.53 -20.13 1.56
CA SER A 182 0.75 -19.41 1.62
C SER A 182 1.36 -19.55 3.02
N LEU A 183 2.53 -20.18 3.10
CA LEU A 183 3.24 -20.38 4.37
C LEU A 183 4.20 -19.20 4.65
N TYR A 184 4.33 -18.89 5.94
CA TYR A 184 5.39 -18.04 6.48
C TYR A 184 6.61 -18.92 6.76
N LYS A 185 7.74 -18.60 6.13
CA LYS A 185 9.03 -19.30 6.34
C LYS A 185 9.88 -18.53 7.33
#